data_894b9337e7d52dc206ad5844adc93e09
#
_entry.id   894b9337e7d52dc206ad5844adc93e09
#
_cell.length_a   1.000
_cell.length_b   1.000
_cell.length_c   1.000
_cell.angle_alpha   90.00
_cell.angle_beta   90.00
_cell.angle_gamma   90.00
#
_symmetry.space_group_name_H-M   'P 1'
#
loop_
_entity.id
_entity.type
_entity.pdbx_description
1 polymer ?
#
loop_
_entity_poly.entity_id
_entity_poly.type
_entity_poly.pdbx_seq_one_letter_code
_entity_poly.pdbx_strand_id
1 'polypeptide(L)'
;MASLLHYDGGSGYMVDSNIWIDCMDTTSPWHDWAIDQLQACSEQGVLHINALIYAELLVPGTPASLLDAMLAVYETQRSALPWASAALAAGAFRLYRERGGNKTAPLPDFFIGAHAAVANLTVLTRDPAPYRSYFGRLKTLGV
;
A
#
# COMPACT_ATOMS: atom_id res chain seq x y z
N MET A 1 7.27 -21.83 -13.51
CA MET A 1 6.45 -20.63 -13.44
C MET A 1 5.16 -20.84 -12.66
N ALA A 2 5.26 -21.64 -11.60
CA ALA A 2 4.12 -21.91 -10.75
C ALA A 2 3.54 -20.62 -10.16
N SER A 3 4.38 -19.62 -9.86
CA SER A 3 3.95 -18.34 -9.34
C SER A 3 3.05 -17.56 -10.30
N LEU A 4 3.23 -17.74 -11.61
CA LEU A 4 2.39 -17.07 -12.61
C LEU A 4 1.01 -17.71 -12.73
N LEU A 5 0.89 -18.98 -12.36
CA LEU A 5 -0.40 -19.68 -12.40
C LEU A 5 -1.32 -19.23 -11.27
N HIS A 6 -0.76 -18.67 -10.24
CA HIS A 6 -1.52 -18.13 -9.13
C HIS A 6 -1.77 -16.64 -9.29
N TYR A 7 -1.30 -16.11 -10.39
CA TYR A 7 -1.44 -14.73 -10.74
C TYR A 7 -2.79 -14.58 -11.44
N ASP A 8 -3.83 -14.51 -10.67
CA ASP A 8 -5.17 -14.35 -11.22
C ASP A 8 -5.40 -12.91 -11.63
N GLY A 9 -4.77 -12.54 -12.73
CA GLY A 9 -5.06 -11.28 -13.38
C GLY A 9 -4.75 -10.04 -12.59
N GLY A 10 -3.50 -9.72 -12.41
CA GLY A 10 -3.11 -8.47 -11.80
C GLY A 10 -2.76 -8.60 -10.35
N SER A 11 -2.55 -9.80 -9.90
CA SER A 11 -2.08 -10.01 -8.55
C SER A 11 -0.68 -9.44 -8.39
N GLY A 12 -0.62 -8.40 -7.67
CA GLY A 12 0.56 -7.74 -7.17
C GLY A 12 0.21 -7.19 -5.83
N TYR A 13 1.08 -6.35 -5.33
CA TYR A 13 0.95 -5.80 -3.98
C TYR A 13 1.03 -4.29 -4.01
N MET A 14 0.05 -3.65 -3.41
CA MET A 14 0.16 -2.24 -3.05
C MET A 14 0.84 -2.18 -1.69
N VAL A 15 2.04 -1.62 -1.63
CA VAL A 15 2.84 -1.60 -0.40
C VAL A 15 2.64 -0.27 0.32
N ASP A 16 2.02 -0.35 1.49
CA ASP A 16 1.74 0.83 2.31
C ASP A 16 3.03 1.50 2.81
N SER A 17 2.96 2.79 3.07
CA SER A 17 4.11 3.58 3.49
C SER A 17 4.77 3.05 4.76
N ASN A 18 4.00 2.50 5.72
CA ASN A 18 4.58 1.98 6.96
C ASN A 18 5.60 0.86 6.72
N ILE A 19 5.40 0.04 5.69
CA ILE A 19 6.35 -1.03 5.34
C ILE A 19 7.67 -0.43 4.83
N TRP A 20 7.59 0.56 3.94
CA TRP A 20 8.78 1.22 3.42
C TRP A 20 9.54 1.98 4.50
N ILE A 21 8.81 2.65 5.39
CA ILE A 21 9.42 3.39 6.51
C ILE A 21 10.18 2.42 7.41
N ASP A 22 9.58 1.30 7.78
CA ASP A 22 10.24 0.29 8.60
C ASP A 22 11.45 -0.32 7.90
N CYS A 23 11.38 -0.48 6.59
CA CYS A 23 12.52 -0.97 5.78
C CYS A 23 13.70 0.00 5.80
N MET A 24 13.43 1.32 5.81
CA MET A 24 14.47 2.34 5.84
C MET A 24 15.00 2.62 7.25
N ASP A 25 14.26 2.28 8.29
CA ASP A 25 14.61 2.59 9.67
C ASP A 25 15.17 1.34 10.37
N THR A 26 16.50 1.27 10.42
CA THR A 26 17.18 0.13 11.07
C THR A 26 16.91 0.03 12.56
N THR A 27 16.39 1.07 13.18
CA THR A 27 16.05 1.07 14.62
C THR A 27 14.61 0.63 14.87
N SER A 28 13.79 0.49 13.83
CA SER A 28 12.41 0.01 13.98
C SER A 28 12.39 -1.44 14.45
N PRO A 29 11.55 -1.78 15.43
CA PRO A 29 11.34 -3.18 15.79
C PRO A 29 10.73 -4.00 14.66
N TRP A 30 10.19 -3.36 13.63
CA TRP A 30 9.58 -3.99 12.46
C TRP A 30 10.51 -4.06 11.25
N HIS A 31 11.76 -3.58 11.40
CA HIS A 31 12.71 -3.48 10.29
C HIS A 31 12.91 -4.82 9.57
N ASP A 32 13.30 -5.85 10.30
CA ASP A 32 13.58 -7.16 9.71
C ASP A 32 12.32 -7.78 9.13
N TRP A 33 11.20 -7.66 9.83
CA TRP A 33 9.92 -8.14 9.34
C TRP A 33 9.52 -7.46 8.02
N ALA A 34 9.70 -6.15 7.92
CA ALA A 34 9.37 -5.40 6.71
C ALA A 34 10.21 -5.85 5.52
N ILE A 35 11.52 -6.04 5.73
CA ILE A 35 12.41 -6.53 4.67
C ILE A 35 11.99 -7.93 4.22
N ASP A 36 11.67 -8.83 5.16
CA ASP A 36 11.23 -10.18 4.84
C ASP A 36 9.93 -10.16 4.02
N GLN A 37 8.98 -9.29 4.39
CA GLN A 37 7.73 -9.16 3.66
C GLN A 37 7.93 -8.61 2.25
N LEU A 38 8.74 -7.57 2.10
CA LEU A 38 9.05 -7.00 0.80
C LEU A 38 9.68 -8.02 -0.12
N GLN A 39 10.64 -8.78 0.39
CA GLN A 39 11.30 -9.80 -0.38
C GLN A 39 10.34 -10.91 -0.81
N ALA A 40 9.57 -11.43 0.14
CA ALA A 40 8.62 -12.51 -0.15
C ALA A 40 7.57 -12.07 -1.17
N CYS A 41 7.02 -10.87 -1.01
CA CYS A 41 6.02 -10.35 -1.94
C CYS A 41 6.61 -10.09 -3.32
N SER A 42 7.82 -9.55 -3.40
CA SER A 42 8.48 -9.27 -4.68
C SER A 42 8.77 -10.55 -5.48
N GLU A 43 8.94 -11.66 -4.80
CA GLU A 43 9.12 -12.97 -5.45
C GLU A 43 7.82 -13.53 -6.00
N GLN A 44 6.69 -13.10 -5.47
CA GLN A 44 5.38 -13.61 -5.86
C GLN A 44 4.64 -12.71 -6.84
N GLY A 45 4.94 -11.43 -6.87
CA GLY A 45 4.25 -10.49 -7.72
C GLY A 45 4.94 -9.15 -7.76
N VAL A 46 4.35 -8.24 -8.53
CA VAL A 46 4.88 -6.89 -8.69
C VAL A 46 4.49 -6.04 -7.49
N LEU A 47 5.45 -5.30 -6.95
CA LEU A 47 5.18 -4.30 -5.92
C LEU A 47 4.80 -2.98 -6.56
N HIS A 48 3.78 -2.33 -6.02
CA HIS A 48 3.26 -1.06 -6.50
C HIS A 48 3.25 -0.02 -5.40
N ILE A 49 3.49 1.22 -5.78
CA ILE A 49 3.16 2.40 -4.99
C ILE A 49 2.43 3.39 -5.87
N ASN A 50 1.82 4.38 -5.25
CA ASN A 50 1.24 5.53 -5.95
C ASN A 50 1.84 6.83 -5.41
N ALA A 51 1.43 7.96 -5.98
CA ALA A 51 1.95 9.25 -5.59
C ALA A 51 1.65 9.61 -4.13
N LEU A 52 0.54 9.12 -3.57
CA LEU A 52 0.21 9.35 -2.16
C LEU A 52 1.24 8.69 -1.24
N ILE A 53 1.54 7.42 -1.50
CA ILE A 53 2.54 6.68 -0.74
C ILE A 53 3.91 7.34 -0.89
N TYR A 54 4.28 7.68 -2.12
CA TYR A 54 5.56 8.30 -2.39
C TYR A 54 5.71 9.62 -1.63
N ALA A 55 4.67 10.45 -1.62
CA ALA A 55 4.67 11.70 -0.87
C ALA A 55 4.85 11.47 0.63
N GLU A 56 4.17 10.48 1.19
CA GLU A 56 4.31 10.14 2.60
C GLU A 56 5.74 9.73 2.95
N LEU A 57 6.42 9.04 2.04
CA LEU A 57 7.81 8.61 2.23
C LEU A 57 8.81 9.78 2.16
N LEU A 58 8.45 10.87 1.49
CA LEU A 58 9.29 12.06 1.41
C LEU A 58 9.08 13.04 2.58
N VAL A 59 7.95 12.94 3.28
CA VAL A 59 7.61 13.87 4.38
C VAL A 59 8.70 13.95 5.45
N PRO A 60 9.33 12.83 5.91
CA PRO A 60 10.41 12.92 6.89
C PRO A 60 11.69 13.60 6.41
N GLY A 61 11.76 13.98 5.14
CA GLY A 61 12.96 14.61 4.58
C GLY A 61 13.93 13.65 3.94
N THR A 62 13.52 12.43 3.68
CA THR A 62 14.34 11.44 2.96
C THR A 62 14.68 11.97 1.58
N PRO A 63 15.97 11.96 1.17
CA PRO A 63 16.32 12.37 -0.19
C PRO A 63 15.62 11.47 -1.22
N ALA A 64 15.04 12.09 -2.25
CA ALA A 64 14.34 11.34 -3.30
C ALA A 64 15.25 10.31 -3.97
N SER A 65 16.53 10.63 -4.17
CA SER A 65 17.49 9.70 -4.77
C SER A 65 17.67 8.42 -3.94
N LEU A 66 17.67 8.54 -2.63
CA LEU A 66 17.77 7.38 -1.73
C LEU A 66 16.51 6.55 -1.76
N LEU A 67 15.36 7.20 -1.72
CA LEU A 67 14.07 6.53 -1.83
C LEU A 67 13.94 5.81 -3.17
N ASP A 68 14.29 6.46 -4.26
CA ASP A 68 14.24 5.89 -5.60
C ASP A 68 15.13 4.65 -5.72
N ALA A 69 16.32 4.69 -5.12
CA ALA A 69 17.23 3.56 -5.12
C ALA A 69 16.65 2.36 -4.37
N MET A 70 16.02 2.61 -3.23
CA MET A 70 15.37 1.54 -2.46
C MET A 70 14.21 0.92 -3.23
N LEU A 71 13.36 1.74 -3.84
CA LEU A 71 12.24 1.25 -4.64
C LEU A 71 12.74 0.41 -5.83
N ALA A 72 13.85 0.81 -6.42
CA ALA A 72 14.46 0.09 -7.55
C ALA A 72 14.97 -1.29 -7.16
N VAL A 73 15.46 -1.47 -5.93
CA VAL A 73 15.92 -2.79 -5.44
C VAL A 73 14.83 -3.84 -5.58
N TYR A 74 13.57 -3.46 -5.35
CA TYR A 74 12.42 -4.36 -5.44
C TYR A 74 11.66 -4.23 -6.75
N GLU A 75 12.22 -3.52 -7.73
CA GLU A 75 11.59 -3.29 -9.03
C GLU A 75 10.17 -2.72 -8.90
N THR A 76 9.98 -1.82 -7.95
CA THR A 76 8.65 -1.30 -7.59
C THR A 76 8.08 -0.45 -8.72
N GLN A 77 6.83 -0.71 -9.08
CA GLN A 77 6.08 0.06 -10.07
C GLN A 77 5.44 1.29 -9.44
N ARG A 78 5.59 2.42 -10.10
CA ARG A 78 4.89 3.65 -9.72
C ARG A 78 3.61 3.72 -10.55
N SER A 79 2.48 3.45 -9.91
CA SER A 79 1.20 3.35 -10.59
C SER A 79 0.41 4.63 -10.43
N ALA A 80 -0.16 5.13 -11.52
CA ALA A 80 -1.06 6.27 -11.46
C ALA A 80 -2.32 5.89 -10.68
N LEU A 81 -2.80 6.82 -9.86
CA LEU A 81 -4.04 6.62 -9.11
C LEU A 81 -5.22 6.59 -10.10
N PRO A 82 -5.96 5.47 -10.21
CA PRO A 82 -7.07 5.41 -11.14
C PRO A 82 -8.20 6.35 -10.73
N TRP A 83 -8.85 7.00 -11.71
CA TRP A 83 -10.00 7.86 -11.41
C TRP A 83 -11.13 7.09 -10.72
N ALA A 84 -11.32 5.81 -11.07
CA ALA A 84 -12.31 4.96 -10.40
C ALA A 84 -12.08 4.84 -8.89
N SER A 85 -10.85 5.04 -8.42
CA SER A 85 -10.53 5.03 -6.99
C SER A 85 -11.24 6.15 -6.23
N ALA A 86 -11.54 7.28 -6.89
CA ALA A 86 -12.16 8.42 -6.22
C ALA A 86 -13.56 8.08 -5.70
N ALA A 87 -14.37 7.37 -6.49
CA ALA A 87 -15.71 6.97 -6.07
C ALA A 87 -15.67 5.99 -4.89
N LEU A 88 -14.76 5.01 -4.95
CA LEU A 88 -14.60 4.05 -3.85
C LEU A 88 -14.08 4.73 -2.58
N ALA A 89 -13.10 5.63 -2.72
CA ALA A 89 -12.58 6.37 -1.57
C ALA A 89 -13.66 7.24 -0.94
N ALA A 90 -14.47 7.91 -1.74
CA ALA A 90 -15.59 8.71 -1.24
C ALA A 90 -16.61 7.85 -0.49
N GLY A 91 -16.94 6.68 -1.01
CA GLY A 91 -17.85 5.74 -0.34
C GLY A 91 -17.31 5.26 1.00
N ALA A 92 -16.04 4.90 1.04
CA ALA A 92 -15.38 4.47 2.27
C ALA A 92 -15.33 5.60 3.30
N PHE A 93 -15.07 6.83 2.85
CA PHE A 93 -15.05 7.99 3.73
C PHE A 93 -16.44 8.29 4.32
N ARG A 94 -17.51 8.18 3.51
CA ARG A 94 -18.88 8.34 4.02
C ARG A 94 -19.17 7.31 5.10
N LEU A 95 -18.79 6.06 4.88
CA LEU A 95 -18.95 5.01 5.88
C LEU A 95 -18.17 5.31 7.15
N TYR A 96 -16.94 5.80 7.01
CA TYR A 96 -16.12 6.23 8.14
C TYR A 96 -16.83 7.30 8.97
N ARG A 97 -17.42 8.31 8.31
CA ARG A 97 -18.15 9.38 8.99
C ARG A 97 -19.41 8.87 9.66
N GLU A 98 -20.14 7.98 9.01
CA GLU A 98 -21.34 7.36 9.60
C GLU A 98 -21.03 6.57 10.86
N ARG A 99 -19.81 6.03 10.95
CA ARG A 99 -19.32 5.30 12.13
C ARG A 99 -18.66 6.20 13.17
N GLY A 100 -18.83 7.51 13.06
CA GLY A 100 -18.34 8.47 14.04
C GLY A 100 -16.97 9.10 13.75
N GLY A 101 -16.43 8.89 12.55
CA GLY A 101 -15.18 9.54 12.13
C GLY A 101 -15.32 11.07 12.04
N ASN A 102 -14.30 11.80 12.40
CA ASN A 102 -14.34 13.27 12.53
C ASN A 102 -13.42 14.01 11.56
N LYS A 103 -12.78 13.32 10.62
CA LYS A 103 -11.98 13.97 9.59
C LYS A 103 -12.87 14.61 8.52
N THR A 104 -12.46 15.78 8.02
CA THR A 104 -13.24 16.53 7.03
C THR A 104 -12.90 16.18 5.59
N ALA A 105 -11.73 15.57 5.34
CA ALA A 105 -11.29 15.17 4.01
C ALA A 105 -10.94 13.68 4.00
N PRO A 106 -11.05 13.00 2.84
CA PRO A 106 -10.63 11.60 2.74
C PRO A 106 -9.17 11.44 3.14
N LEU A 107 -8.91 10.44 3.97
CA LEU A 107 -7.57 10.13 4.42
C LEU A 107 -6.81 9.40 3.30
N PRO A 108 -5.46 9.50 3.27
CA PRO A 108 -4.67 8.77 2.27
C PRO A 108 -4.97 7.28 2.23
N ASP A 109 -5.24 6.67 3.37
CA ASP A 109 -5.55 5.23 3.44
C ASP A 109 -6.79 4.86 2.63
N PHE A 110 -7.79 5.74 2.56
CA PHE A 110 -8.97 5.48 1.75
C PHE A 110 -8.63 5.43 0.26
N PHE A 111 -7.74 6.32 -0.20
CA PHE A 111 -7.28 6.31 -1.60
C PHE A 111 -6.37 5.12 -1.88
N ILE A 112 -5.52 4.75 -0.95
CA ILE A 112 -4.62 3.60 -1.10
C ILE A 112 -5.45 2.32 -1.19
N GLY A 113 -6.42 2.14 -0.29
CA GLY A 113 -7.33 0.99 -0.32
C GLY A 113 -8.17 0.94 -1.59
N ALA A 114 -8.72 2.08 -2.00
CA ALA A 114 -9.52 2.17 -3.21
C ALA A 114 -8.70 1.85 -4.46
N HIS A 115 -7.47 2.36 -4.54
CA HIS A 115 -6.56 2.06 -5.64
C HIS A 115 -6.27 0.56 -5.72
N ALA A 116 -5.92 -0.04 -4.59
CA ALA A 116 -5.65 -1.48 -4.54
C ALA A 116 -6.87 -2.30 -4.97
N ALA A 117 -8.07 -1.89 -4.53
CA ALA A 117 -9.31 -2.59 -4.89
C ALA A 117 -9.59 -2.48 -6.40
N VAL A 118 -9.44 -1.30 -6.99
CA VAL A 118 -9.65 -1.08 -8.43
C VAL A 118 -8.64 -1.88 -9.26
N ALA A 119 -7.38 -1.92 -8.83
CA ALA A 119 -6.30 -2.58 -9.54
C ALA A 119 -6.17 -4.07 -9.19
N ASN A 120 -7.04 -4.58 -8.33
CA ASN A 120 -7.00 -5.98 -7.86
C ASN A 120 -5.64 -6.34 -7.24
N LEU A 121 -5.14 -5.47 -6.37
CA LEU A 121 -3.88 -5.68 -5.66
C LEU A 121 -4.16 -6.05 -4.20
N THR A 122 -3.26 -6.85 -3.64
CA THR A 122 -3.25 -7.12 -2.20
C THR A 122 -2.49 -5.99 -1.50
N VAL A 123 -3.02 -5.44 -0.43
CA VAL A 123 -2.33 -4.42 0.35
C VAL A 123 -1.38 -5.08 1.34
N LEU A 124 -0.10 -4.78 1.22
CA LEU A 124 0.90 -5.14 2.22
C LEU A 124 1.02 -3.98 3.20
N THR A 125 0.64 -4.22 4.45
CA THR A 125 0.61 -3.18 5.47
C THR A 125 0.85 -3.77 6.86
N ARG A 126 1.42 -2.96 7.75
CA ARG A 126 1.52 -3.34 9.16
C ARG A 126 0.22 -3.12 9.91
N ASP A 127 -0.69 -2.34 9.34
CA ASP A 127 -1.97 -1.99 9.97
C ASP A 127 -3.15 -2.32 9.04
N PRO A 128 -3.56 -3.58 8.95
CA PRO A 128 -4.62 -4.00 8.02
C PRO A 128 -6.03 -3.63 8.47
N ALA A 129 -6.24 -3.27 9.74
CA ALA A 129 -7.58 -3.07 10.29
C ALA A 129 -8.40 -2.02 9.54
N PRO A 130 -7.89 -0.81 9.22
CA PRO A 130 -8.67 0.18 8.47
C PRO A 130 -9.08 -0.34 7.09
N TYR A 131 -8.19 -1.05 6.42
CA TYR A 131 -8.49 -1.60 5.09
C TYR A 131 -9.60 -2.64 5.16
N ARG A 132 -9.55 -3.54 6.13
CA ARG A 132 -10.59 -4.56 6.33
C ARG A 132 -11.93 -3.94 6.69
N SER A 133 -11.92 -2.86 7.46
CA SER A 133 -13.16 -2.19 7.90
C SER A 133 -13.90 -1.50 6.76
N TYR A 134 -13.18 -0.92 5.80
CA TYR A 134 -13.78 -0.06 4.76
C TYR A 134 -13.69 -0.64 3.36
N PHE A 135 -12.94 -1.72 3.17
CA PHE A 135 -12.78 -2.40 1.88
C PHE A 135 -12.83 -3.91 2.12
N GLY A 136 -14.00 -4.41 2.52
CA GLY A 136 -14.15 -5.78 3.01
C GLY A 136 -13.75 -6.89 2.03
N ARG A 137 -13.72 -6.59 0.72
CA ARG A 137 -13.27 -7.55 -0.30
C ARG A 137 -11.79 -7.44 -0.63
N LEU A 138 -11.14 -6.42 -0.13
CA LEU A 138 -9.72 -6.18 -0.38
C LEU A 138 -8.89 -7.20 0.37
N LYS A 139 -7.96 -7.82 -0.33
CA LYS A 139 -6.99 -8.72 0.31
C LYS A 139 -5.91 -7.90 0.99
N THR A 140 -5.60 -8.25 2.23
CA THR A 140 -4.53 -7.61 2.99
C THR A 140 -3.54 -8.66 3.47
N LEU A 141 -2.29 -8.26 3.54
CA LEU A 141 -1.21 -9.06 4.08
C LEU A 141 -0.49 -8.22 5.12
N GLY A 142 -0.33 -8.74 6.32
CA GLY A 142 0.29 -7.98 7.39
C GLY A 142 0.22 -8.69 8.72
N VAL A 143 0.40 -7.92 9.76
CA VAL A 143 0.44 -8.41 11.14
C VAL A 143 -0.94 -8.81 11.63
#